data_b8308f35fb1067405fe0d214cc8d10dc
#
_entry.id   b8308f35fb1067405fe0d214cc8d10dc
#
_cell.length_a   1.000
_cell.length_b   1.000
_cell.length_c   1.000
_cell.angle_alpha   90.00
_cell.angle_beta   90.00
_cell.angle_gamma   90.00
#
_symmetry.space_group_name_H-M   'P 1'
#
loop_
_entity.id
_entity.type
_entity.pdbx_description
1 polymer ?
#
loop_
_entity_poly.entity_id
_entity_poly.type
_entity_poly.pdbx_seq_one_letter_code
_entity_poly.pdbx_strand_id
1 'polypeptide(L)'
;MARKRSEHYVNNKEFLYAIVAYKKDIREAEEAGLPKPVIPRYIGECFLKIATHLSYKPNFVNYMFKDDMVCDGIENCVQYINNFNPEKSTNPFAYFTQIIHYAFLRRIQKEKKQLEIRQKIIERSGFDEVMSADEDGKSSEYNSIKDAIQYRNYNR
;
A
#
# COMPACT_ATOMS: atom_id res chain seq x y z
N MET A 1 -34.18 9.13 16.60
CA MET A 1 -34.00 8.44 15.28
C MET A 1 -32.69 7.63 15.34
N ALA A 2 -32.78 6.32 15.29
CA ALA A 2 -31.59 5.48 15.27
C ALA A 2 -30.84 5.70 13.93
N ARG A 3 -29.57 6.11 13.97
CA ARG A 3 -28.71 6.19 12.80
C ARG A 3 -28.63 4.79 12.19
N LYS A 4 -29.16 4.61 10.97
CA LYS A 4 -28.95 3.40 10.18
C LYS A 4 -27.44 3.16 10.09
N ARG A 5 -26.93 2.10 10.72
CA ARG A 5 -25.53 1.69 10.55
C ARG A 5 -25.33 1.39 9.06
N SER A 6 -24.51 2.17 8.38
CA SER A 6 -24.11 1.86 7.01
C SER A 6 -23.50 0.46 7.01
N GLU A 7 -23.94 -0.38 6.08
CA GLU A 7 -23.34 -1.70 5.91
C GLU A 7 -21.83 -1.56 5.70
N HIS A 8 -21.08 -2.38 6.40
CA HIS A 8 -19.62 -2.37 6.26
C HIS A 8 -19.27 -2.81 4.83
N TYR A 9 -18.35 -2.12 4.17
CA TYR A 9 -17.97 -2.36 2.76
C TYR A 9 -17.37 -3.76 2.49
N VAL A 10 -16.97 -4.49 3.54
CA VAL A 10 -16.58 -5.90 3.49
C VAL A 10 -17.36 -6.67 4.53
N ASN A 11 -18.06 -7.74 4.10
CA ASN A 11 -18.74 -8.67 5.01
C ASN A 11 -17.70 -9.62 5.61
N ASN A 12 -17.38 -9.44 6.89
CA ASN A 12 -16.33 -10.20 7.54
C ASN A 12 -16.63 -11.71 7.64
N LYS A 13 -17.90 -12.10 7.75
CA LYS A 13 -18.30 -13.52 7.78
C LYS A 13 -18.08 -14.19 6.43
N GLU A 14 -18.56 -13.59 5.36
CA GLU A 14 -18.37 -14.07 3.99
C GLU A 14 -16.88 -14.11 3.63
N PHE A 15 -16.12 -13.11 4.05
CA PHE A 15 -14.69 -13.06 3.85
C PHE A 15 -13.97 -14.23 4.56
N LEU A 16 -14.35 -14.51 5.81
CA LEU A 16 -13.83 -15.66 6.55
C LEU A 16 -14.15 -16.98 5.84
N TYR A 17 -15.40 -17.17 5.42
CA TYR A 17 -15.80 -18.38 4.69
C TYR A 17 -15.01 -18.56 3.39
N ALA A 18 -14.82 -17.49 2.63
CA ALA A 18 -14.05 -17.53 1.39
C ALA A 18 -12.58 -17.93 1.63
N ILE A 19 -11.96 -17.42 2.70
CA ILE A 19 -10.58 -17.77 3.06
C ILE A 19 -10.49 -19.23 3.50
N VAL A 20 -11.42 -19.71 4.32
CA VAL A 20 -11.46 -21.12 4.77
C VAL A 20 -11.62 -22.06 3.58
N ALA A 21 -12.54 -21.76 2.64
CA ALA A 21 -12.73 -22.53 1.43
C ALA A 21 -11.44 -22.55 0.57
N TYR A 22 -10.83 -21.42 0.35
CA TYR A 22 -9.58 -21.32 -0.42
C TYR A 22 -8.42 -22.11 0.23
N LYS A 23 -8.31 -22.09 1.55
CA LYS A 23 -7.30 -22.89 2.28
C LYS A 23 -7.55 -24.38 2.15
N LYS A 24 -8.82 -24.80 2.05
CA LYS A 24 -9.17 -26.18 1.78
C LYS A 24 -8.74 -26.58 0.38
N ASP A 25 -9.03 -25.75 -0.62
CA ASP A 25 -8.61 -25.98 -2.02
C ASP A 25 -7.08 -26.10 -2.14
N ILE A 26 -6.33 -25.29 -1.40
CA ILE A 26 -4.86 -25.37 -1.37
C ILE A 26 -4.41 -26.73 -0.84
N ARG A 27 -4.96 -27.21 0.28
CA ARG A 27 -4.59 -28.50 0.85
C ARG A 27 -4.91 -29.66 -0.10
N GLU A 28 -6.09 -29.64 -0.71
CA GLU A 28 -6.50 -30.64 -1.69
C GLU A 28 -5.57 -30.66 -2.92
N ALA A 29 -5.14 -29.48 -3.39
CA ALA A 29 -4.18 -29.37 -4.47
C ALA A 29 -2.79 -29.88 -4.08
N GLU A 30 -2.32 -29.58 -2.88
CA GLU A 30 -1.03 -30.06 -2.34
C GLU A 30 -1.04 -31.61 -2.20
N GLU A 31 -2.12 -32.19 -1.67
CA GLU A 31 -2.31 -33.66 -1.52
C GLU A 31 -2.35 -34.35 -2.88
N ALA A 32 -2.94 -33.70 -3.89
CA ALA A 32 -2.99 -34.22 -5.26
C ALA A 32 -1.72 -33.96 -6.09
N GLY A 33 -0.72 -33.25 -5.54
CA GLY A 33 0.48 -32.84 -6.27
C GLY A 33 0.23 -31.83 -7.40
N LEU A 34 -0.88 -31.09 -7.30
CA LEU A 34 -1.26 -30.06 -8.28
C LEU A 34 -0.69 -28.69 -7.89
N PRO A 35 -0.54 -27.77 -8.85
CA PRO A 35 -0.10 -26.42 -8.57
C PRO A 35 -1.10 -25.69 -7.67
N LYS A 36 -0.59 -24.75 -6.87
CA LYS A 36 -1.40 -23.93 -5.97
C LYS A 36 -2.53 -23.22 -6.74
N PRO A 37 -3.79 -23.32 -6.30
CA PRO A 37 -4.91 -22.65 -6.95
C PRO A 37 -4.78 -21.12 -6.89
N VAL A 38 -5.33 -20.46 -7.89
CA VAL A 38 -5.39 -19.01 -7.97
C VAL A 38 -6.35 -18.48 -6.89
N ILE A 39 -6.02 -17.33 -6.31
CA ILE A 39 -6.87 -16.68 -5.31
C ILE A 39 -8.24 -16.35 -5.92
N PRO A 40 -9.35 -16.72 -5.29
CA PRO A 40 -10.69 -16.40 -5.74
C PRO A 40 -10.89 -14.89 -5.90
N ARG A 41 -11.63 -14.49 -6.94
CA ARG A 41 -11.92 -13.10 -7.25
C ARG A 41 -12.48 -12.32 -6.04
N TYR A 42 -13.40 -12.95 -5.30
CA TYR A 42 -14.01 -12.31 -4.11
C TYR A 42 -12.97 -11.90 -3.06
N ILE A 43 -11.99 -12.75 -2.78
CA ILE A 43 -10.90 -12.43 -1.84
C ILE A 43 -10.06 -11.28 -2.36
N GLY A 44 -9.72 -11.28 -3.64
CA GLY A 44 -8.99 -10.17 -4.28
C GLY A 44 -9.75 -8.85 -4.22
N GLU A 45 -11.06 -8.86 -4.44
CA GLU A 45 -11.93 -7.68 -4.30
C GLU A 45 -11.98 -7.19 -2.84
N CYS A 46 -11.98 -8.08 -1.86
CA CYS A 46 -11.89 -7.69 -0.44
C CYS A 46 -10.56 -6.98 -0.15
N PHE A 47 -9.43 -7.50 -0.62
CA PHE A 47 -8.14 -6.85 -0.45
C PHE A 47 -8.10 -5.47 -1.10
N LEU A 48 -8.62 -5.35 -2.33
CA LEU A 48 -8.71 -4.08 -3.03
C LEU A 48 -9.56 -3.06 -2.26
N LYS A 49 -10.72 -3.46 -1.78
CA LYS A 49 -11.61 -2.58 -1.00
C LYS A 49 -10.94 -2.10 0.29
N ILE A 50 -10.28 -2.99 1.03
CA ILE A 50 -9.58 -2.64 2.27
C ILE A 50 -8.44 -1.67 1.97
N ALA A 51 -7.60 -1.97 1.00
CA ALA A 51 -6.45 -1.14 0.64
C ALA A 51 -6.89 0.25 0.14
N THR A 52 -7.90 0.30 -0.72
CA THR A 52 -8.45 1.56 -1.24
C THR A 52 -9.03 2.42 -0.11
N HIS A 53 -9.86 1.86 0.77
CA HIS A 53 -10.42 2.61 1.90
C HIS A 53 -9.34 3.11 2.87
N LEU A 54 -8.33 2.30 3.13
CA LEU A 54 -7.21 2.71 3.98
C LEU A 54 -6.40 3.84 3.36
N SER A 55 -6.22 3.84 2.03
CA SER A 55 -5.46 4.87 1.31
C SER A 55 -6.11 6.26 1.35
N TYR A 56 -7.41 6.34 1.60
CA TYR A 56 -8.14 7.62 1.76
C TYR A 56 -8.11 8.18 3.17
N LYS A 57 -7.54 7.47 4.14
CA LYS A 57 -7.38 8.03 5.49
C LYS A 57 -6.42 9.23 5.48
N PRO A 58 -6.60 10.21 6.39
CA PRO A 58 -5.77 11.42 6.43
C PRO A 58 -4.26 11.15 6.48
N ASN A 59 -3.85 10.05 7.09
CA ASN A 59 -2.45 9.66 7.18
C ASN A 59 -1.82 9.24 5.84
N PHE A 60 -2.63 8.88 4.85
CA PHE A 60 -2.18 8.27 3.60
C PHE A 60 -2.62 9.01 2.34
N VAL A 61 -3.68 9.83 2.42
CA VAL A 61 -4.35 10.42 1.25
C VAL A 61 -3.46 11.37 0.43
N ASN A 62 -2.50 12.04 1.08
CA ASN A 62 -1.70 13.09 0.46
C ASN A 62 -0.41 12.59 -0.22
N TYR A 63 -0.17 11.28 -0.27
CA TYR A 63 1.00 10.74 -0.96
C TYR A 63 0.76 10.59 -2.46
N MET A 64 1.70 11.08 -3.27
CA MET A 64 1.65 10.98 -4.75
C MET A 64 1.68 9.52 -5.23
N PHE A 65 2.33 8.65 -4.47
CA PHE A 65 2.47 7.21 -4.74
C PHE A 65 1.38 6.35 -4.06
N LYS A 66 0.17 6.92 -3.89
CA LYS A 66 -0.95 6.22 -3.25
C LYS A 66 -1.34 4.93 -3.96
N ASP A 67 -1.32 4.92 -5.28
CA ASP A 67 -1.64 3.73 -6.08
C ASP A 67 -0.60 2.62 -5.89
N ASP A 68 0.67 2.98 -5.81
CA ASP A 68 1.74 2.03 -5.47
C ASP A 68 1.58 1.47 -4.06
N MET A 69 1.15 2.28 -3.10
CA MET A 69 0.84 1.82 -1.74
C MET A 69 -0.28 0.77 -1.75
N VAL A 70 -1.34 1.01 -2.51
CA VAL A 70 -2.47 0.08 -2.65
C VAL A 70 -1.99 -1.24 -3.29
N CYS A 71 -1.20 -1.17 -4.35
CA CYS A 71 -0.63 -2.35 -5.00
C CYS A 71 0.26 -3.16 -4.05
N ASP A 72 1.15 -2.51 -3.31
CA ASP A 72 2.00 -3.17 -2.32
C ASP A 72 1.17 -3.83 -1.21
N GLY A 73 0.10 -3.17 -0.78
CA GLY A 73 -0.83 -3.71 0.22
C GLY A 73 -1.50 -4.99 -0.25
N ILE A 74 -2.01 -5.00 -1.48
CA ILE A 74 -2.65 -6.18 -2.07
C ILE A 74 -1.64 -7.31 -2.27
N GLU A 75 -0.46 -7.01 -2.80
CA GLU A 75 0.63 -7.99 -2.99
C GLU A 75 0.99 -8.68 -1.66
N ASN A 76 1.15 -7.91 -0.59
CA ASN A 76 1.43 -8.48 0.73
C ASN A 76 0.27 -9.34 1.26
N CYS A 77 -0.98 -8.95 1.02
CA CYS A 77 -2.13 -9.79 1.39
C CYS A 77 -2.12 -11.13 0.65
N VAL A 78 -1.83 -11.12 -0.65
CA VAL A 78 -1.72 -12.33 -1.47
C VAL A 78 -0.58 -13.23 -0.97
N GLN A 79 0.55 -12.64 -0.63
CA GLN A 79 1.73 -13.35 -0.14
C GLN A 79 1.48 -14.01 1.22
N TYR A 80 0.77 -13.33 2.13
CA TYR A 80 0.58 -13.75 3.52
C TYR A 80 -0.79 -14.39 3.80
N ILE A 81 -1.62 -14.64 2.79
CA ILE A 81 -2.95 -15.23 2.99
C ILE A 81 -2.89 -16.60 3.70
N ASN A 82 -1.86 -17.40 3.43
CA ASN A 82 -1.70 -18.71 4.04
C ASN A 82 -1.35 -18.63 5.54
N ASN A 83 -0.81 -17.53 6.01
CA ASN A 83 -0.44 -17.34 7.41
C ASN A 83 -1.66 -17.02 8.30
N PHE A 84 -2.78 -16.64 7.70
CA PHE A 84 -4.01 -16.45 8.46
C PHE A 84 -4.52 -17.78 9.00
N ASN A 85 -4.74 -17.87 10.31
CA ASN A 85 -5.28 -19.08 10.96
C ASN A 85 -6.72 -18.82 11.42
N PRO A 86 -7.71 -19.45 10.77
CA PRO A 86 -9.13 -19.31 11.13
C PRO A 86 -9.47 -19.84 12.52
N GLU A 87 -8.66 -20.77 13.07
CA GLU A 87 -8.87 -21.31 14.41
C GLU A 87 -8.47 -20.32 15.51
N LYS A 88 -7.47 -19.46 15.21
CA LYS A 88 -6.98 -18.45 16.15
C LYS A 88 -7.71 -17.12 16.05
N SER A 89 -8.25 -16.79 14.87
CA SER A 89 -8.91 -15.51 14.62
C SER A 89 -10.10 -15.68 13.68
N THR A 90 -11.23 -15.13 14.09
CA THR A 90 -12.45 -15.06 13.27
C THR A 90 -12.60 -13.71 12.54
N ASN A 91 -11.58 -12.84 12.60
CA ASN A 91 -11.62 -11.50 12.02
C ASN A 91 -10.55 -11.31 10.95
N PRO A 92 -10.74 -11.84 9.74
CA PRO A 92 -9.80 -11.62 8.63
C PRO A 92 -9.69 -10.16 8.22
N PHE A 93 -10.75 -9.38 8.33
CA PHE A 93 -10.73 -7.95 8.00
C PHE A 93 -9.65 -7.21 8.80
N ALA A 94 -9.61 -7.39 10.12
CA ALA A 94 -8.60 -6.75 10.96
C ALA A 94 -7.17 -7.23 10.64
N TYR A 95 -7.02 -8.53 10.39
CA TYR A 95 -5.74 -9.14 10.07
C TYR A 95 -5.15 -8.56 8.76
N PHE A 96 -5.92 -8.55 7.69
CA PHE A 96 -5.44 -8.01 6.41
C PHE A 96 -5.32 -6.49 6.38
N THR A 97 -6.18 -5.79 7.12
CA THR A 97 -6.01 -4.33 7.31
C THR A 97 -4.66 -3.99 7.95
N GLN A 98 -4.22 -4.78 8.92
CA GLN A 98 -2.92 -4.59 9.55
C GLN A 98 -1.76 -4.85 8.58
N ILE A 99 -1.84 -5.91 7.77
CA ILE A 99 -0.84 -6.21 6.72
C ILE A 99 -0.73 -5.03 5.74
N ILE A 100 -1.85 -4.53 5.26
CA ILE A 100 -1.90 -3.39 4.33
C ILE A 100 -1.33 -2.13 4.97
N HIS A 101 -1.69 -1.86 6.23
CA HIS A 101 -1.16 -0.71 6.97
C HIS A 101 0.38 -0.73 7.04
N TYR A 102 0.97 -1.86 7.38
CA TYR A 102 2.42 -2.00 7.42
C TYR A 102 3.07 -1.93 6.03
N ALA A 103 2.39 -2.44 4.99
CA ALA A 103 2.85 -2.28 3.61
C ALA A 103 2.92 -0.79 3.21
N PHE A 104 1.91 -0.01 3.58
CA PHE A 104 1.89 1.44 3.35
C PHE A 104 3.03 2.15 4.07
N LEU A 105 3.29 1.82 5.33
CA LEU A 105 4.39 2.41 6.08
C LEU A 105 5.75 2.08 5.45
N ARG A 106 5.95 0.84 5.01
CA ARG A 106 7.19 0.44 4.32
C ARG A 106 7.39 1.19 3.01
N ARG A 107 6.33 1.38 2.21
CA ARG A 107 6.41 2.17 0.97
C ARG A 107 6.79 3.61 1.28
N ILE A 108 6.16 4.24 2.25
CA ILE A 108 6.47 5.62 2.68
C ILE A 108 7.94 5.74 3.08
N GLN A 109 8.46 4.81 3.87
CA GLN A 109 9.86 4.81 4.29
C GLN A 109 10.81 4.63 3.09
N LYS A 110 10.48 3.73 2.15
CA LYS A 110 11.24 3.52 0.93
C LYS A 110 11.30 4.79 0.08
N GLU A 111 10.17 5.45 -0.15
CA GLU A 111 10.10 6.68 -0.92
C GLU A 111 10.84 7.84 -0.25
N LYS A 112 10.76 7.98 1.08
CA LYS A 112 11.55 8.95 1.84
C LYS A 112 13.05 8.73 1.66
N LYS A 113 13.50 7.50 1.79
CA LYS A 113 14.91 7.14 1.60
C LYS A 113 15.40 7.44 0.18
N GLN A 114 14.58 7.13 -0.84
CA GLN A 114 14.91 7.45 -2.22
C GLN A 114 15.03 8.96 -2.45
N LEU A 115 14.15 9.74 -1.83
CA LEU A 115 14.22 11.20 -1.91
C LEU A 115 15.50 11.74 -1.28
N GLU A 116 15.88 11.25 -0.11
CA GLU A 116 17.14 11.64 0.56
C GLU A 116 18.37 11.30 -0.28
N ILE A 117 18.37 10.13 -0.94
CA ILE A 117 19.45 9.73 -1.84
C ILE A 117 19.55 10.68 -3.04
N ARG A 118 18.41 11.01 -3.68
CA ARG A 118 18.37 11.94 -4.81
C ARG A 118 18.86 13.32 -4.40
N GLN A 119 18.45 13.82 -3.25
CA GLN A 119 18.90 15.10 -2.72
C GLN A 119 20.43 15.11 -2.52
N LYS A 120 20.99 14.08 -1.89
CA LYS A 120 22.44 13.98 -1.70
C LYS A 120 23.23 13.88 -3.02
N ILE A 121 22.64 13.23 -4.04
CA ILE A 121 23.26 13.16 -5.37
C ILE A 121 23.31 14.56 -5.99
N ILE A 122 22.22 15.31 -5.93
CA ILE A 122 22.14 16.68 -6.47
C ILE A 122 23.15 17.59 -5.75
N GLU A 123 23.20 17.55 -4.43
CA GLU A 123 24.14 18.35 -3.62
C GLU A 123 25.61 18.02 -3.96
N ARG A 124 25.95 16.74 -4.15
CA ARG A 124 27.32 16.30 -4.47
C ARG A 124 27.72 16.54 -5.92
N SER A 125 26.77 16.61 -6.84
CA SER A 125 27.05 16.79 -8.26
C SER A 125 27.37 18.25 -8.63
N GLY A 126 27.20 19.19 -7.70
CA GLY A 126 27.30 20.61 -7.97
C GLY A 126 26.25 21.15 -8.97
N PHE A 127 25.20 20.33 -9.18
CA PHE A 127 24.16 20.66 -10.15
C PHE A 127 23.42 21.96 -9.81
N ASP A 128 23.33 22.28 -8.52
CA ASP A 128 22.75 23.54 -8.02
C ASP A 128 23.61 24.77 -8.48
N GLU A 129 24.93 24.64 -8.54
CA GLU A 129 25.82 25.72 -9.02
C GLU A 129 25.71 25.91 -10.54
N VAL A 130 25.58 24.80 -11.28
CA VAL A 130 25.44 24.85 -12.76
C VAL A 130 24.09 25.41 -13.17
N MET A 131 23.00 25.05 -12.48
CA MET A 131 21.67 25.54 -12.81
C MET A 131 21.37 26.95 -12.30
N SER A 132 22.06 27.40 -11.27
CA SER A 132 21.98 28.81 -10.83
C SER A 132 22.79 29.76 -11.70
N ALA A 133 23.70 29.25 -12.54
CA ALA A 133 24.47 30.04 -13.49
C ALA A 133 23.73 30.34 -14.82
N ASP A 134 22.70 29.55 -15.14
CA ASP A 134 21.82 29.80 -16.29
C ASP A 134 20.72 30.80 -15.89
N GLU A 135 21.02 32.11 -16.08
CA GLU A 135 20.10 33.24 -15.82
C GLU A 135 18.80 33.23 -16.65
N ASP A 136 18.64 32.33 -17.60
CA ASP A 136 17.43 32.16 -18.40
C ASP A 136 16.46 31.09 -17.84
N GLY A 137 15.90 31.38 -16.71
CA GLY A 137 14.76 30.86 -15.95
C GLY A 137 13.75 29.87 -16.55
N LYS A 138 14.16 28.85 -17.31
CA LYS A 138 13.25 27.85 -17.92
C LYS A 138 13.52 26.42 -17.49
N SER A 139 13.74 26.16 -16.22
CA SER A 139 13.74 24.80 -15.70
C SER A 139 12.54 24.58 -14.79
N SER A 140 11.38 24.35 -15.40
CA SER A 140 10.12 24.02 -14.71
C SER A 140 10.24 22.76 -13.83
N GLU A 141 11.04 21.78 -14.25
CA GLU A 141 11.25 20.53 -13.50
C GLU A 141 12.15 20.74 -12.27
N TYR A 142 13.19 21.54 -12.37
CA TYR A 142 14.08 21.84 -11.25
C TYR A 142 13.35 22.59 -10.14
N ASN A 143 12.56 23.60 -10.49
CA ASN A 143 11.78 24.37 -9.54
C ASN A 143 10.74 23.51 -8.83
N SER A 144 10.08 22.59 -9.53
CA SER A 144 9.12 21.67 -8.91
C SER A 144 9.77 20.70 -7.92
N ILE A 145 10.99 20.24 -8.20
CA ILE A 145 11.77 19.39 -7.29
C ILE A 145 12.21 20.19 -6.05
N LYS A 146 12.69 21.42 -6.26
CA LYS A 146 13.12 22.32 -5.18
C LYS A 146 11.97 22.69 -4.25
N ASP A 147 10.81 23.03 -4.81
CA ASP A 147 9.60 23.35 -4.05
C ASP A 147 9.09 22.15 -3.26
N ALA A 148 9.14 20.95 -3.84
CA ALA A 148 8.78 19.71 -3.15
C ALA A 148 9.71 19.40 -1.98
N ILE A 149 11.00 19.69 -2.08
CA ILE A 149 12.00 19.54 -1.02
C ILE A 149 11.79 20.58 0.08
N GLN A 150 11.56 21.85 -0.27
CA GLN A 150 11.33 22.93 0.69
C GLN A 150 10.03 22.76 1.47
N TYR A 151 8.96 22.38 0.80
CA TYR A 151 7.65 22.11 1.44
C TYR A 151 7.74 20.99 2.49
N ARG A 152 8.60 20.03 2.26
CA ARG A 152 8.79 18.88 3.17
C ARG A 152 9.66 19.21 4.37
N ASN A 153 10.63 20.14 4.21
CA ASN A 153 11.48 20.61 5.32
C ASN A 153 10.72 21.57 6.25
N TYR A 154 9.71 22.26 5.75
CA TYR A 154 8.88 23.18 6.54
C TYR A 154 7.86 22.45 7.43
N ASN A 155 7.47 21.22 7.06
CA ASN A 155 6.48 20.42 7.78
C ASN A 155 7.11 19.34 8.70
N ARG A 156 8.37 19.54 9.11
CA ARG A 156 9.04 18.80 10.17
C ARG A 156 9.06 19.63 11.44
#